data_6c08c8c0e889494c15c43628fcb79d87
#
_entry.id   6c08c8c0e889494c15c43628fcb79d87
#
_cell.length_a   1.000
_cell.length_b   1.000
_cell.length_c   1.000
_cell.angle_alpha   90.00
_cell.angle_beta   90.00
_cell.angle_gamma   90.00
#
_symmetry.space_group_name_H-M   'P 1'
#
loop_
_entity.id
_entity.type
_entity.pdbx_description
1 polymer ?
#
loop_
_entity_poly.entity_id
_entity_poly.type
_entity_poly.pdbx_seq_one_letter_code
_entity_poly.pdbx_strand_id
1 'polypeptide(L)'
;MTIEEIPNILETVLKNIENKQITYSEDIDKMCLIVDRDKKSFKEGQYNYVKEECKRKNFKFYVTNPCFEFWLLLHFDEVHSINREKLLENKRASSKVRYVESELKKYFPYNKNKYNAELLIEKIDLAIENEKRFCEDIEELKDKLGSNIGLLIKELKEK
;
A
#
# COMPACT_ATOMS: atom_id res chain seq x y z
N MET A 1 2.56 5.19 12.37
CA MET A 1 2.89 3.77 12.65
C MET A 1 4.38 3.68 12.96
N THR A 2 4.75 3.21 14.13
CA THR A 2 6.14 3.10 14.56
C THR A 2 6.79 1.83 13.99
N ILE A 3 8.13 1.76 14.07
CA ILE A 3 8.96 0.67 13.53
C ILE A 3 8.57 -0.72 14.04
N GLU A 4 7.96 -0.79 15.24
CA GLU A 4 7.56 -2.02 15.92
C GLU A 4 6.10 -2.41 15.66
N GLU A 5 5.29 -1.52 15.07
CA GLU A 5 3.84 -1.72 14.98
C GLU A 5 3.42 -2.74 13.93
N ILE A 6 4.07 -2.83 12.77
CA ILE A 6 3.62 -3.73 11.71
C ILE A 6 3.81 -5.21 12.09
N PRO A 7 4.99 -5.65 12.58
CA PRO A 7 5.13 -7.00 13.14
C PRO A 7 4.17 -7.25 14.31
N ASN A 8 3.99 -6.27 15.21
CA ASN A 8 3.09 -6.39 16.34
C ASN A 8 1.61 -6.48 15.93
N ILE A 9 1.19 -5.77 14.88
CA ILE A 9 -0.16 -5.88 14.33
C ILE A 9 -0.39 -7.30 13.80
N LEU A 10 0.55 -7.84 13.02
CA LEU A 10 0.46 -9.20 12.50
C LEU A 10 0.35 -10.23 13.64
N GLU A 11 1.22 -10.14 14.65
CA GLU A 11 1.17 -10.99 15.83
C GLU A 11 -0.14 -10.86 16.61
N THR A 12 -0.66 -9.64 16.74
CA THR A 12 -1.95 -9.39 17.42
C THR A 12 -3.10 -10.04 16.65
N VAL A 13 -3.13 -9.94 15.33
CA VAL A 13 -4.14 -10.59 14.49
C VAL A 13 -4.06 -12.11 14.66
N LEU A 14 -2.86 -12.69 14.62
CA LEU A 14 -2.66 -14.12 14.81
C LEU A 14 -3.15 -14.59 16.19
N LYS A 15 -2.81 -13.88 17.26
CA LYS A 15 -3.30 -14.17 18.61
C LYS A 15 -4.83 -14.09 18.71
N ASN A 16 -5.46 -13.10 18.05
CA ASN A 16 -6.91 -12.95 18.06
C ASN A 16 -7.61 -14.11 17.31
N ILE A 17 -7.01 -14.62 16.24
CA ILE A 17 -7.48 -15.81 15.54
C ILE A 17 -7.33 -17.04 16.46
N GLU A 18 -6.16 -17.25 17.05
CA GLU A 18 -5.89 -18.37 17.97
C GLU A 18 -6.83 -18.39 19.18
N ASN A 19 -7.11 -17.21 19.75
CA ASN A 19 -8.02 -17.04 20.90
C ASN A 19 -9.51 -16.97 20.49
N LYS A 20 -9.85 -17.23 19.22
CA LYS A 20 -11.22 -17.17 18.67
C LYS A 20 -11.92 -15.82 18.88
N GLN A 21 -11.17 -14.75 19.02
CA GLN A 21 -11.72 -13.37 19.02
C GLN A 21 -12.05 -12.91 17.61
N ILE A 22 -11.36 -13.47 16.60
CA ILE A 22 -11.67 -13.32 15.18
C ILE A 22 -12.00 -14.70 14.64
N THR A 23 -13.16 -14.85 14.03
CA THR A 23 -13.51 -16.07 13.29
C THR A 23 -12.82 -15.99 11.93
N TYR A 24 -11.97 -16.97 11.65
CA TYR A 24 -11.21 -17.06 10.41
C TYR A 24 -11.22 -18.50 9.90
N SER A 25 -11.60 -18.69 8.64
CA SER A 25 -11.57 -19.98 7.95
C SER A 25 -10.72 -19.84 6.69
N GLU A 26 -9.58 -20.53 6.65
CA GLU A 26 -8.62 -20.49 5.53
C GLU A 26 -9.25 -20.88 4.18
N ASP A 27 -10.30 -21.69 4.19
CA ASP A 27 -11.01 -22.14 2.99
C ASP A 27 -11.92 -21.08 2.38
N ILE A 28 -12.33 -20.10 3.18
CA ILE A 28 -13.33 -19.09 2.79
C ILE A 28 -12.75 -17.68 2.85
N ASP A 29 -12.02 -17.39 3.92
CA ASP A 29 -11.54 -16.06 4.23
C ASP A 29 -10.14 -15.81 3.66
N LYS A 30 -9.89 -14.56 3.25
CA LYS A 30 -8.56 -14.10 2.87
C LYS A 30 -8.11 -12.97 3.79
N MET A 31 -7.06 -13.20 4.55
CA MET A 31 -6.41 -12.15 5.33
C MET A 31 -5.48 -11.35 4.42
N CYS A 32 -5.69 -10.03 4.39
CA CYS A 32 -4.89 -9.11 3.60
C CYS A 32 -4.20 -8.10 4.52
N LEU A 33 -2.89 -8.01 4.42
CA LEU A 33 -2.11 -6.97 5.09
C LEU A 33 -1.70 -5.93 4.05
N ILE A 34 -2.09 -4.68 4.26
CA ILE A 34 -1.78 -3.55 3.37
C ILE A 34 -0.93 -2.57 4.14
N VAL A 35 0.26 -2.23 3.63
CA VAL A 35 1.21 -1.36 4.33
C VAL A 35 1.91 -0.37 3.40
N ASP A 36 2.32 0.75 3.99
CA ASP A 36 3.26 1.69 3.40
C ASP A 36 4.70 1.20 3.56
N ARG A 37 5.48 1.26 2.48
CA ARG A 37 6.91 0.91 2.48
C ARG A 37 7.79 2.03 3.05
N ASP A 38 7.32 2.93 3.83
CA ASP A 38 8.17 4.01 4.39
C ASP A 38 9.47 3.43 4.99
N LYS A 39 10.58 3.52 4.22
CA LYS A 39 11.90 2.95 4.60
C LYS A 39 12.45 3.50 5.91
N LYS A 40 11.95 4.63 6.37
CA LYS A 40 12.38 5.23 7.65
C LYS A 40 11.76 4.53 8.83
N SER A 41 10.52 4.11 8.70
CA SER A 41 9.74 3.49 9.77
C SER A 41 9.58 1.98 9.63
N PHE A 42 9.68 1.45 8.42
CA PHE A 42 9.58 0.01 8.13
C PHE A 42 10.88 -0.50 7.52
N LYS A 43 11.77 -1.04 8.36
CA LYS A 43 13.11 -1.46 7.95
C LYS A 43 13.09 -2.72 7.09
N GLU A 44 14.15 -2.95 6.30
CA GLU A 44 14.24 -4.08 5.37
C GLU A 44 14.07 -5.44 6.07
N GLY A 45 14.72 -5.62 7.23
CA GLY A 45 14.58 -6.85 8.02
C GLY A 45 13.14 -7.12 8.45
N GLN A 46 12.41 -6.07 8.84
CA GLN A 46 10.98 -6.16 9.20
C GLN A 46 10.11 -6.47 7.98
N TYR A 47 10.42 -5.84 6.83
CA TYR A 47 9.74 -6.12 5.57
C TYR A 47 9.85 -7.60 5.19
N ASN A 48 11.08 -8.13 5.18
CA ASN A 48 11.33 -9.51 4.85
C ASN A 48 10.63 -10.46 5.84
N TYR A 49 10.69 -10.16 7.14
CA TYR A 49 10.00 -10.94 8.17
C TYR A 49 8.49 -10.98 7.93
N VAL A 50 7.84 -9.83 7.74
CA VAL A 50 6.39 -9.75 7.52
C VAL A 50 6.00 -10.47 6.23
N LYS A 51 6.77 -10.31 5.16
CA LYS A 51 6.54 -11.00 3.89
C LYS A 51 6.57 -12.53 4.06
N GLU A 52 7.60 -13.07 4.72
CA GLU A 52 7.72 -14.52 4.95
C GLU A 52 6.63 -15.05 5.89
N GLU A 53 6.26 -14.30 6.92
CA GLU A 53 5.16 -14.69 7.81
C GLU A 53 3.80 -14.69 7.07
N CYS A 54 3.54 -13.70 6.24
CA CYS A 54 2.33 -13.68 5.41
C CYS A 54 2.29 -14.90 4.47
N LYS A 55 3.42 -15.21 3.82
CA LYS A 55 3.55 -16.39 2.96
C LYS A 55 3.29 -17.69 3.73
N ARG A 56 3.92 -17.84 4.91
CA ARG A 56 3.77 -19.03 5.76
C ARG A 56 2.32 -19.24 6.24
N LYS A 57 1.58 -18.16 6.47
CA LYS A 57 0.19 -18.17 6.94
C LYS A 57 -0.83 -18.09 5.80
N ASN A 58 -0.40 -18.13 4.56
CA ASN A 58 -1.27 -17.91 3.40
C ASN A 58 -2.04 -16.57 3.44
N PHE A 59 -1.46 -15.55 4.07
CA PHE A 59 -1.98 -14.19 4.06
C PHE A 59 -1.49 -13.45 2.84
N LYS A 60 -2.29 -12.53 2.31
CA LYS A 60 -1.91 -11.65 1.21
C LYS A 60 -1.18 -10.43 1.75
N PHE A 61 -0.10 -10.04 1.10
CA PHE A 61 0.72 -8.89 1.49
C PHE A 61 0.76 -7.88 0.35
N TYR A 62 0.17 -6.71 0.60
CA TYR A 62 0.09 -5.61 -0.36
C TYR A 62 0.86 -4.41 0.17
N VAL A 63 1.62 -3.79 -0.72
CA VAL A 63 2.56 -2.72 -0.37
C VAL A 63 2.42 -1.56 -1.35
N THR A 64 2.51 -0.35 -0.83
CA THR A 64 2.76 0.87 -1.61
C THR A 64 4.10 1.45 -1.24
N ASN A 65 4.93 1.74 -2.20
CA ASN A 65 6.22 2.38 -2.00
C ASN A 65 6.27 3.71 -2.77
N PRO A 66 6.36 4.84 -2.07
CA PRO A 66 6.70 5.00 -0.65
C PRO A 66 5.50 5.01 0.32
N CYS A 67 4.28 5.30 -0.14
CA CYS A 67 3.11 5.49 0.72
C CYS A 67 1.80 5.33 -0.06
N PHE A 68 0.69 5.17 0.64
CA PHE A 68 -0.64 4.93 0.05
C PHE A 68 -1.09 6.06 -0.88
N GLU A 69 -0.70 7.31 -0.61
CA GLU A 69 -0.98 8.43 -1.51
C GLU A 69 -0.40 8.22 -2.92
N PHE A 70 0.66 7.39 -3.08
CA PHE A 70 1.15 7.03 -4.40
C PHE A 70 0.14 6.16 -5.16
N TRP A 71 -0.52 5.20 -4.51
CA TRP A 71 -1.63 4.46 -5.11
C TRP A 71 -2.77 5.39 -5.54
N LEU A 72 -3.15 6.36 -4.72
CA LEU A 72 -4.16 7.35 -5.08
C LEU A 72 -3.73 8.19 -6.29
N LEU A 73 -2.45 8.52 -6.40
CA LEU A 73 -1.90 9.27 -7.52
C LEU A 73 -1.95 8.49 -8.84
N LEU A 74 -1.90 7.16 -8.80
CA LEU A 74 -2.04 6.29 -9.98
C LEU A 74 -3.42 6.40 -10.67
N HIS A 75 -4.42 7.01 -10.04
CA HIS A 75 -5.72 7.30 -10.66
C HIS A 75 -5.65 8.46 -11.67
N PHE A 76 -4.46 9.03 -11.89
CA PHE A 76 -4.23 10.16 -12.78
C PHE A 76 -3.04 9.87 -13.71
N ASP A 77 -3.24 10.04 -15.04
CA ASP A 77 -2.18 9.77 -16.05
C ASP A 77 -0.97 10.68 -15.90
N GLU A 78 -1.15 11.84 -15.29
CA GLU A 78 -0.09 12.80 -15.00
C GLU A 78 1.03 12.21 -14.13
N VAL A 79 0.77 11.13 -13.41
CA VAL A 79 1.79 10.41 -12.62
C VAL A 79 3.03 10.04 -13.46
N HIS A 80 2.84 9.76 -14.75
CA HIS A 80 3.94 9.39 -15.65
C HIS A 80 4.88 10.54 -15.98
N SER A 81 4.45 11.78 -15.84
CA SER A 81 5.26 12.98 -16.07
C SER A 81 6.02 13.45 -14.83
N ILE A 82 5.73 12.87 -13.66
CA ILE A 82 6.35 13.25 -12.40
C ILE A 82 7.71 12.54 -12.23
N ASN A 83 8.67 13.24 -11.66
CA ASN A 83 9.99 12.67 -11.42
C ASN A 83 9.92 11.49 -10.43
N ARG A 84 10.29 10.30 -10.91
CA ARG A 84 10.17 9.04 -10.15
C ARG A 84 11.07 8.98 -8.92
N GLU A 85 12.26 9.57 -8.97
CA GLU A 85 13.19 9.61 -7.83
C GLU A 85 12.60 10.45 -6.69
N LYS A 86 12.03 11.61 -7.03
CA LYS A 86 11.36 12.47 -6.04
C LYS A 86 10.13 11.81 -5.43
N LEU A 87 9.37 11.06 -6.22
CA LEU A 87 8.23 10.27 -5.72
C LEU A 87 8.73 9.21 -4.72
N LEU A 88 9.77 8.45 -5.08
CA LEU A 88 10.32 7.39 -4.23
C LEU A 88 10.94 7.95 -2.94
N GLU A 89 11.70 9.02 -3.03
CA GLU A 89 12.30 9.69 -1.85
C GLU A 89 11.24 10.26 -0.91
N ASN A 90 10.14 10.72 -1.47
CA ASN A 90 9.00 11.30 -0.77
C ASN A 90 9.41 12.27 0.35
N LYS A 91 10.35 13.18 0.04
CA LYS A 91 10.83 14.20 0.98
C LYS A 91 9.71 15.16 1.41
N ARG A 92 9.90 15.85 2.48
CA ARG A 92 8.96 16.90 2.90
C ARG A 92 8.91 18.02 1.87
N ALA A 93 7.72 18.33 1.37
CA ALA A 93 7.44 19.50 0.53
C ALA A 93 7.12 20.74 1.39
N SER A 94 6.55 20.53 2.59
CA SER A 94 6.32 21.57 3.59
C SER A 94 6.39 20.97 5.01
N SER A 95 6.11 21.75 6.04
CA SER A 95 6.14 21.30 7.44
C SER A 95 5.26 20.08 7.73
N LYS A 96 4.14 19.96 7.00
CA LYS A 96 3.11 18.91 7.24
C LYS A 96 2.84 18.00 6.04
N VAL A 97 3.40 18.30 4.86
CA VAL A 97 3.05 17.63 3.59
C VAL A 97 4.30 17.02 2.97
N ARG A 98 4.22 15.75 2.55
CA ARG A 98 5.27 15.07 1.79
C ARG A 98 5.07 15.27 0.29
N TYR A 99 6.11 14.97 -0.51
CA TYR A 99 6.14 15.24 -1.95
C TYR A 99 5.00 14.52 -2.70
N VAL A 100 4.80 13.22 -2.46
CA VAL A 100 3.70 12.46 -3.12
C VAL A 100 2.34 13.07 -2.81
N GLU A 101 2.08 13.43 -1.55
CA GLU A 101 0.84 14.11 -1.16
C GLU A 101 0.69 15.47 -1.83
N SER A 102 1.79 16.22 -1.98
CA SER A 102 1.75 17.52 -2.66
C SER A 102 1.45 17.39 -4.15
N GLU A 103 1.96 16.35 -4.80
CA GLU A 103 1.63 16.06 -6.20
C GLU A 103 0.16 15.61 -6.35
N LEU A 104 -0.31 14.71 -5.48
CA LEU A 104 -1.70 14.27 -5.48
C LEU A 104 -2.69 15.44 -5.36
N LYS A 105 -2.41 16.39 -4.49
CA LYS A 105 -3.27 17.59 -4.27
C LYS A 105 -3.41 18.49 -5.48
N LYS A 106 -2.58 18.36 -6.49
CA LYS A 106 -2.73 19.11 -7.77
C LYS A 106 -3.90 18.59 -8.60
N TYR A 107 -4.26 17.33 -8.46
CA TYR A 107 -5.25 16.63 -9.29
C TYR A 107 -6.49 16.22 -8.49
N PHE A 108 -6.37 16.13 -7.17
CA PHE A 108 -7.41 15.63 -6.30
C PHE A 108 -7.49 16.38 -4.97
N PRO A 109 -8.68 16.81 -4.52
CA PRO A 109 -8.86 17.49 -3.23
C PRO A 109 -8.66 16.48 -2.10
N TYR A 110 -7.41 16.25 -1.73
CA TYR A 110 -6.99 15.24 -0.76
C TYR A 110 -6.76 15.83 0.64
N ASN A 111 -7.37 15.16 1.62
CA ASN A 111 -7.06 15.28 3.04
C ASN A 111 -7.11 13.89 3.66
N LYS A 112 -6.07 13.47 4.38
CA LYS A 112 -5.95 12.11 4.95
C LYS A 112 -7.18 11.65 5.74
N ASN A 113 -7.84 12.57 6.43
CA ASN A 113 -8.98 12.27 7.29
C ASN A 113 -10.33 12.35 6.56
N LYS A 114 -10.37 12.94 5.38
CA LYS A 114 -11.61 13.12 4.63
C LYS A 114 -11.32 13.42 3.16
N TYR A 115 -11.63 12.49 2.28
CA TYR A 115 -11.63 12.70 0.83
C TYR A 115 -12.77 11.91 0.18
N ASN A 116 -13.20 12.33 -0.99
CA ASN A 116 -14.27 11.66 -1.72
C ASN A 116 -13.69 10.47 -2.52
N ALA A 117 -13.80 9.27 -1.96
CA ALA A 117 -13.31 8.05 -2.60
C ALA A 117 -14.12 7.66 -3.87
N GLU A 118 -15.37 8.08 -4.00
CA GLU A 118 -16.20 7.78 -5.19
C GLU A 118 -15.56 8.30 -6.47
N LEU A 119 -14.96 9.49 -6.43
CA LEU A 119 -14.25 10.08 -7.58
C LEU A 119 -13.05 9.24 -8.03
N LEU A 120 -12.46 8.45 -7.13
CA LEU A 120 -11.34 7.56 -7.44
C LEU A 120 -11.85 6.20 -7.92
N ILE A 121 -12.98 5.72 -7.41
CA ILE A 121 -13.58 4.44 -7.84
C ILE A 121 -13.87 4.45 -9.33
N GLU A 122 -14.35 5.56 -9.88
CA GLU A 122 -14.59 5.71 -11.33
C GLU A 122 -13.31 5.57 -12.17
N LYS A 123 -12.14 5.82 -11.57
CA LYS A 123 -10.83 5.74 -12.21
C LYS A 123 -10.01 4.51 -11.80
N ILE A 124 -10.63 3.54 -11.15
CA ILE A 124 -9.92 2.40 -10.58
C ILE A 124 -9.21 1.56 -11.64
N ASP A 125 -9.81 1.39 -12.82
CA ASP A 125 -9.20 0.66 -13.92
C ASP A 125 -7.97 1.40 -14.49
N LEU A 126 -8.02 2.72 -14.54
CA LEU A 126 -6.89 3.55 -14.91
C LEU A 126 -5.74 3.39 -13.90
N ALA A 127 -6.05 3.39 -12.59
CA ALA A 127 -5.04 3.18 -11.57
C ALA A 127 -4.34 1.81 -11.70
N ILE A 128 -5.11 0.76 -11.98
CA ILE A 128 -4.58 -0.59 -12.23
C ILE A 128 -3.66 -0.62 -13.45
N GLU A 129 -4.05 0.05 -14.54
CA GLU A 129 -3.21 0.11 -15.75
C GLU A 129 -1.94 0.95 -15.51
N ASN A 130 -2.05 2.06 -14.79
CA ASN A 130 -0.90 2.89 -14.44
C ASN A 130 0.07 2.17 -13.51
N GLU A 131 -0.43 1.37 -12.55
CA GLU A 131 0.40 0.56 -11.65
C GLU A 131 1.36 -0.35 -12.40
N LYS A 132 0.93 -0.99 -13.48
CA LYS A 132 1.76 -1.89 -14.32
C LYS A 132 3.02 -1.22 -14.88
N ARG A 133 3.06 0.09 -14.98
CA ARG A 133 4.22 0.86 -15.46
C ARG A 133 5.23 1.19 -14.36
N PHE A 134 4.95 0.77 -13.14
CA PHE A 134 5.81 0.84 -11.98
C PHE A 134 6.08 -0.57 -11.47
N CYS A 135 6.68 -0.69 -10.28
CA CYS A 135 6.94 -2.00 -9.70
C CYS A 135 5.67 -2.57 -9.05
N GLU A 136 5.31 -3.81 -9.39
CA GLU A 136 4.27 -4.59 -8.72
C GLU A 136 4.85 -5.79 -7.94
N ASP A 137 6.10 -6.16 -8.19
CA ASP A 137 6.74 -7.32 -7.59
C ASP A 137 7.06 -7.09 -6.11
N ILE A 138 6.52 -7.94 -5.24
CA ILE A 138 6.67 -7.84 -3.79
C ILE A 138 8.12 -7.95 -3.32
N GLU A 139 8.99 -8.66 -4.07
CA GLU A 139 10.41 -8.75 -3.75
C GLU A 139 11.15 -7.44 -4.04
N GLU A 140 10.72 -6.71 -5.07
CA GLU A 140 11.33 -5.47 -5.51
C GLU A 140 10.70 -4.22 -4.89
N LEU A 141 9.42 -4.28 -4.48
CA LEU A 141 8.70 -3.16 -3.87
C LEU A 141 9.36 -2.63 -2.59
N LYS A 142 10.20 -3.43 -1.94
CA LYS A 142 11.00 -2.94 -0.81
C LYS A 142 11.92 -1.77 -1.19
N ASP A 143 12.33 -1.66 -2.46
CA ASP A 143 13.30 -0.68 -2.96
C ASP A 143 12.82 0.16 -4.13
N LYS A 144 11.88 -0.32 -4.93
CA LYS A 144 11.39 0.34 -6.14
C LYS A 144 10.08 1.08 -5.91
N LEU A 145 9.92 2.20 -6.60
CA LEU A 145 8.65 2.93 -6.66
C LEU A 145 7.56 2.05 -7.29
N GLY A 146 6.47 1.88 -6.59
CA GLY A 146 5.40 1.05 -7.09
C GLY A 146 4.32 0.72 -6.07
N SER A 147 3.45 -0.19 -6.48
CA SER A 147 2.34 -0.70 -5.68
C SER A 147 1.90 -2.05 -6.24
N ASN A 148 1.30 -2.89 -5.42
CA ASN A 148 0.61 -4.10 -5.85
C ASN A 148 -0.85 -4.16 -5.34
N ILE A 149 -1.41 -3.01 -4.97
CA ILE A 149 -2.83 -2.93 -4.54
C ILE A 149 -3.77 -3.24 -5.71
N GLY A 150 -3.40 -2.92 -6.94
CA GLY A 150 -4.18 -3.26 -8.12
C GLY A 150 -4.43 -4.77 -8.26
N LEU A 151 -3.52 -5.61 -7.77
CA LEU A 151 -3.73 -7.06 -7.73
C LEU A 151 -4.89 -7.44 -6.79
N LEU A 152 -4.98 -6.79 -5.62
CA LEU A 152 -6.12 -6.97 -4.70
C LEU A 152 -7.44 -6.57 -5.37
N ILE A 153 -7.46 -5.42 -6.04
CA ILE A 153 -8.68 -4.92 -6.70
C ILE A 153 -9.12 -5.87 -7.82
N LYS A 154 -8.18 -6.41 -8.60
CA LYS A 154 -8.49 -7.42 -9.62
C LYS A 154 -9.13 -8.67 -9.01
N GLU A 155 -8.55 -9.21 -7.93
CA GLU A 155 -9.10 -10.36 -7.22
C GLU A 155 -10.53 -10.10 -6.70
N LEU A 156 -10.83 -8.86 -6.28
CA LEU A 156 -12.17 -8.50 -5.80
C LEU A 156 -13.20 -8.36 -6.94
N LYS A 157 -12.76 -7.97 -8.13
CA LYS A 157 -13.63 -7.84 -9.32
C LYS A 157 -13.96 -9.19 -9.97
N GLU A 158 -13.13 -10.20 -9.78
CA GLU A 158 -13.30 -11.55 -10.36
C GLU A 158 -14.28 -12.44 -9.55
N LYS A 159 -14.78 -11.95 -8.42
CA LYS A 159 -15.76 -12.64 -7.54
C LYS A 159 -17.17 -12.12 -7.79
#